data_6fb5ded2e0bb8cdd2c26a1cc7f1a1ce6
#
_entry.id   6fb5ded2e0bb8cdd2c26a1cc7f1a1ce6
#
_cell.length_a   1.000
_cell.length_b   1.000
_cell.length_c   1.000
_cell.angle_alpha   90.00
_cell.angle_beta   90.00
_cell.angle_gamma   90.00
#
_symmetry.space_group_name_H-M   'P 1'
#
loop_
_entity.id
_entity.type
_entity.pdbx_description
1 polymer ?
#
loop_
_entity_poly.entity_id
_entity_poly.type
_entity_poly.pdbx_seq_one_letter_code
_entity_poly.pdbx_strand_id
1 'polypeptide(L)'
;MTKGPRNIHLTNIMRYRFPIAAIASILHRISGLIIFLLIPFVLWLLRSSLASPQEFLLVQDFMGSLWVSVLVWVVASATFYHLLAGIKHLIMDMGHLEEKTTGRVASIVVLLLGIAGAILMGVWVLC
;
A
#
# COMPACT_ATOMS: atom_id res chain seq x y z
N MET A 1 -18.47 -21.96 37.21
CA MET A 1 -17.59 -21.03 36.47
C MET A 1 -17.13 -21.72 35.18
N THR A 2 -17.80 -21.46 34.07
CA THR A 2 -17.43 -22.01 32.75
C THR A 2 -16.21 -21.22 32.26
N LYS A 3 -15.04 -21.89 32.19
CA LYS A 3 -13.86 -21.33 31.53
C LYS A 3 -14.20 -21.15 30.06
N GLY A 4 -14.37 -19.91 29.61
CA GLY A 4 -14.54 -19.59 28.18
C GLY A 4 -13.34 -20.09 27.36
N PRO A 5 -13.50 -20.31 26.06
CA PRO A 5 -12.45 -20.82 25.20
C PRO A 5 -11.27 -19.85 25.17
N ARG A 6 -10.14 -20.29 25.73
CA ARG A 6 -8.88 -19.54 25.65
C ARG A 6 -8.13 -19.97 24.40
N ASN A 7 -8.39 -19.31 23.27
CA ASN A 7 -7.73 -19.60 21.98
C ASN A 7 -6.52 -18.70 21.71
N ILE A 8 -5.83 -18.23 22.75
CA ILE A 8 -4.70 -17.31 22.63
C ILE A 8 -3.37 -18.07 22.84
N HIS A 9 -3.13 -19.15 22.11
CA HIS A 9 -1.79 -19.68 21.97
C HIS A 9 -1.16 -19.14 20.68
N LEU A 10 0.08 -18.63 20.77
CA LEU A 10 0.87 -18.14 19.63
C LEU A 10 0.93 -19.15 18.48
N THR A 11 0.98 -20.45 18.81
CA THR A 11 0.92 -21.56 17.84
C THR A 11 -0.40 -21.62 17.07
N ASN A 12 -1.51 -21.21 17.66
CA ASN A 12 -2.82 -21.18 16.99
C ASN A 12 -2.94 -19.98 16.04
N ILE A 13 -2.27 -18.87 16.35
CA ILE A 13 -2.20 -17.69 15.46
C ILE A 13 -1.42 -18.03 14.19
N MET A 14 -0.33 -18.81 14.28
CA MET A 14 0.46 -19.25 13.13
C MET A 14 -0.29 -20.27 12.23
N ARG A 15 -1.27 -21.00 12.78
CA ARG A 15 -2.15 -21.93 12.04
C ARG A 15 -3.42 -21.27 11.50
N TYR A 16 -3.72 -20.04 11.92
CA TYR A 16 -4.93 -19.35 11.50
C TYR A 16 -4.82 -18.91 10.04
N ARG A 17 -5.71 -19.41 9.20
CA ARG A 17 -5.83 -18.93 7.81
C ARG A 17 -6.53 -17.58 7.81
N PHE A 18 -5.75 -16.53 7.65
CA PHE A 18 -6.32 -15.19 7.54
C PHE A 18 -7.26 -15.09 6.32
N PRO A 19 -8.49 -14.60 6.50
CA PRO A 19 -9.36 -14.33 5.38
C PRO A 19 -8.74 -13.26 4.49
N ILE A 20 -8.97 -13.37 3.17
CA ILE A 20 -8.39 -12.44 2.16
C ILE A 20 -8.74 -10.99 2.47
N ALA A 21 -9.94 -10.72 2.99
CA ALA A 21 -10.34 -9.38 3.43
C ALA A 21 -9.44 -8.82 4.54
N ALA A 22 -8.99 -9.66 5.48
CA ALA A 22 -8.05 -9.25 6.52
C ALA A 22 -6.66 -8.95 5.95
N ILE A 23 -6.18 -9.75 5.00
CA ILE A 23 -4.91 -9.49 4.30
C ILE A 23 -4.96 -8.14 3.58
N ALA A 24 -6.02 -7.88 2.80
CA ALA A 24 -6.19 -6.60 2.12
C ALA A 24 -6.22 -5.41 3.10
N SER A 25 -6.89 -5.57 4.25
CA SER A 25 -6.94 -4.54 5.29
C SER A 25 -5.58 -4.29 5.96
N ILE A 26 -4.81 -5.34 6.23
CA ILE A 26 -3.45 -5.21 6.80
C ILE A 26 -2.53 -4.50 5.81
N LEU A 27 -2.54 -4.89 4.54
CA LEU A 27 -1.74 -4.24 3.50
C LEU A 27 -2.14 -2.78 3.30
N HIS A 28 -3.42 -2.42 3.43
CA HIS A 28 -3.88 -1.03 3.41
C HIS A 28 -3.22 -0.21 4.55
N ARG A 29 -3.15 -0.75 5.76
CA ARG A 29 -2.49 -0.09 6.89
C ARG A 29 -0.99 0.04 6.69
N ILE A 30 -0.34 -1.02 6.18
CA ILE A 30 1.10 -1.02 5.89
C ILE A 30 1.42 0.02 4.80
N SER A 31 0.64 0.07 3.72
CA SER A 31 0.83 1.06 2.67
C SER A 31 0.66 2.49 3.19
N GLY A 32 -0.33 2.74 4.05
CA GLY A 32 -0.51 4.04 4.72
C GLY A 32 0.69 4.43 5.59
N LEU A 33 1.27 3.48 6.33
CA LEU A 33 2.47 3.72 7.13
C LEU A 33 3.68 4.05 6.25
N ILE A 34 3.88 3.31 5.15
CA ILE A 34 4.97 3.58 4.19
C ILE A 34 4.82 4.99 3.62
N ILE A 35 3.63 5.36 3.15
CA ILE A 35 3.37 6.70 2.60
C ILE A 35 3.66 7.76 3.66
N PHE A 36 3.15 7.60 4.87
CA PHE A 36 3.35 8.55 5.96
C PHE A 36 4.84 8.78 6.27
N LEU A 37 5.62 7.71 6.38
CA LEU A 37 7.05 7.81 6.67
C LEU A 37 7.86 8.46 5.53
N LEU A 38 7.36 8.36 4.30
CA LEU A 38 8.05 8.89 3.12
C LEU A 38 7.57 10.30 2.71
N ILE A 39 6.52 10.86 3.36
CA ILE A 39 6.09 12.24 3.12
C ILE A 39 7.25 13.25 3.21
N PRO A 40 8.10 13.26 4.26
CA PRO A 40 9.20 14.22 4.35
C PRO A 40 10.16 14.13 3.16
N PHE A 41 10.44 12.91 2.69
CA PHE A 41 11.30 12.68 1.52
C PHE A 41 10.68 13.23 0.24
N VAL A 42 9.40 12.97 0.00
CA VAL A 42 8.68 13.49 -1.18
C VAL A 42 8.61 15.01 -1.16
N LEU A 43 8.34 15.60 0.01
CA LEU A 43 8.31 17.06 0.17
C LEU A 43 9.69 17.69 -0.02
N TRP A 44 10.76 17.03 0.42
CA TRP A 44 12.12 17.48 0.17
C TRP A 44 12.46 17.46 -1.33
N LEU A 45 12.12 16.37 -2.05
CA LEU A 45 12.28 16.29 -3.49
C LEU A 45 11.50 17.41 -4.21
N LEU A 46 10.25 17.63 -3.84
CA LEU A 46 9.42 18.67 -4.42
C LEU A 46 10.03 20.07 -4.18
N ARG A 47 10.42 20.37 -2.94
CA ARG A 47 11.07 21.63 -2.60
C ARG A 47 12.33 21.86 -3.43
N SER A 48 13.22 20.85 -3.49
CA SER A 48 14.47 20.95 -4.23
C SER A 48 14.23 21.14 -5.73
N SER A 49 13.29 20.39 -6.31
CA SER A 49 12.96 20.54 -7.73
C SER A 49 12.40 21.90 -8.12
N LEU A 50 11.83 22.64 -7.17
CA LEU A 50 11.25 23.96 -7.38
C LEU A 50 12.19 25.13 -6.98
N ALA A 51 13.34 24.84 -6.39
CA ALA A 51 14.23 25.86 -5.83
C ALA A 51 14.97 26.66 -6.90
N SER A 52 15.49 25.99 -7.94
CA SER A 52 16.18 26.61 -9.08
C SER A 52 16.31 25.59 -10.24
N PRO A 53 16.60 26.07 -11.48
CA PRO A 53 16.92 25.18 -12.59
C PRO A 53 18.10 24.25 -12.32
N GLN A 54 19.10 24.72 -11.60
CA GLN A 54 20.28 23.92 -11.22
C GLN A 54 19.90 22.82 -10.22
N GLU A 55 19.12 23.14 -9.19
CA GLU A 55 18.61 22.18 -8.22
C GLU A 55 17.71 21.14 -8.88
N PHE A 56 16.89 21.54 -9.86
CA PHE A 56 16.09 20.61 -10.64
C PHE A 56 16.95 19.55 -11.35
N LEU A 57 18.05 19.98 -11.99
CA LEU A 57 18.97 19.05 -12.65
C LEU A 57 19.64 18.09 -11.66
N LEU A 58 20.00 18.56 -10.46
CA LEU A 58 20.54 17.72 -9.40
C LEU A 58 19.53 16.69 -8.91
N VAL A 59 18.26 17.09 -8.74
CA VAL A 59 17.18 16.17 -8.39
C VAL A 59 16.97 15.15 -9.50
N GLN A 60 17.01 15.56 -10.76
CA GLN A 60 16.87 14.65 -11.91
C GLN A 60 18.01 13.61 -11.94
N ASP A 61 19.25 14.02 -11.74
CA ASP A 61 20.40 13.11 -11.66
C ASP A 61 20.27 12.15 -10.45
N PHE A 62 19.89 12.67 -9.29
CA PHE A 62 19.62 11.88 -8.09
C PHE A 62 18.54 10.83 -8.33
N MET A 63 17.44 11.18 -9.01
CA MET A 63 16.35 10.29 -9.38
C MET A 63 16.78 9.19 -10.37
N GLY A 64 17.85 9.41 -11.14
CA GLY A 64 18.44 8.40 -12.04
C GLY A 64 19.17 7.27 -11.32
N SER A 65 19.42 7.39 -10.02
CA SER A 65 20.06 6.31 -9.26
C SER A 65 19.10 5.15 -8.98
N LEU A 66 19.57 3.90 -9.12
CA LEU A 66 18.76 2.70 -8.93
C LEU A 66 18.04 2.67 -7.57
N TRP A 67 18.72 3.06 -6.51
CA TRP A 67 18.15 3.05 -5.16
C TRP A 67 16.98 4.03 -5.00
N VAL A 68 17.10 5.21 -5.61
CA VAL A 68 16.04 6.21 -5.58
C VAL A 68 14.88 5.78 -6.48
N SER A 69 15.17 5.20 -7.65
CA SER A 69 14.13 4.63 -8.53
C SER A 69 13.33 3.53 -7.81
N VAL A 70 14.01 2.63 -7.10
CA VAL A 70 13.33 1.60 -6.27
C VAL A 70 12.47 2.25 -5.18
N LEU A 71 12.96 3.28 -4.50
CA LEU A 71 12.19 3.99 -3.48
C LEU A 71 10.94 4.67 -4.08
N VAL A 72 11.09 5.31 -5.23
CA VAL A 72 9.97 5.93 -5.98
C VAL A 72 8.95 4.86 -6.39
N TRP A 73 9.41 3.72 -6.88
CA TRP A 73 8.54 2.59 -7.21
C TRP A 73 7.76 2.09 -5.99
N VAL A 74 8.41 1.96 -4.83
CA VAL A 74 7.74 1.56 -3.58
C VAL A 74 6.67 2.57 -3.16
N VAL A 75 6.99 3.88 -3.19
CA VAL A 75 6.04 4.96 -2.86
C VAL A 75 4.85 4.94 -3.81
N ALA A 76 5.10 4.89 -5.12
CA ALA A 76 4.05 4.90 -6.14
C ALA A 76 3.13 3.68 -5.99
N SER A 77 3.71 2.48 -5.83
CA SER A 77 2.97 1.23 -5.65
C SER A 77 2.14 1.23 -4.35
N ALA A 78 2.74 1.69 -3.24
CA ALA A 78 2.05 1.83 -1.97
C ALA A 78 0.88 2.81 -2.06
N THR A 79 1.08 3.96 -2.71
CA THR A 79 0.03 4.99 -2.91
C THR A 79 -1.11 4.46 -3.76
N PHE A 80 -0.80 3.79 -4.86
CA PHE A 80 -1.81 3.21 -5.74
C PHE A 80 -2.65 2.14 -5.01
N TYR A 81 -1.99 1.21 -4.33
CA TYR A 81 -2.69 0.19 -3.55
C TYR A 81 -3.53 0.80 -2.43
N HIS A 82 -2.98 1.79 -1.70
CA HIS A 82 -3.66 2.48 -0.62
C HIS A 82 -4.93 3.17 -1.09
N LEU A 83 -4.87 3.83 -2.26
CA LEU A 83 -6.02 4.46 -2.89
C LEU A 83 -7.12 3.43 -3.21
N LEU A 84 -6.78 2.32 -3.88
CA LEU A 84 -7.74 1.27 -4.23
C LEU A 84 -8.40 0.66 -3.00
N ALA A 85 -7.59 0.32 -1.99
CA ALA A 85 -8.09 -0.25 -0.75
C ALA A 85 -8.92 0.77 0.06
N GLY A 86 -8.54 2.04 0.04
CA GLY A 86 -9.29 3.13 0.65
C GLY A 86 -10.66 3.32 0.01
N ILE A 87 -10.74 3.34 -1.33
CA ILE A 87 -12.02 3.39 -2.07
C ILE A 87 -12.91 2.20 -1.68
N LYS A 88 -12.35 0.99 -1.62
CA LYS A 88 -13.10 -0.19 -1.17
C LYS A 88 -13.66 0.03 0.25
N HIS A 89 -12.89 0.56 1.19
CA HIS A 89 -13.36 0.82 2.55
C HIS A 89 -14.47 1.88 2.57
N LEU A 90 -14.34 2.96 1.80
CA LEU A 90 -15.40 3.97 1.69
C LEU A 90 -16.71 3.38 1.14
N ILE A 91 -16.64 2.49 0.14
CA ILE A 91 -17.82 1.80 -0.40
C ILE A 91 -18.46 0.90 0.67
N MET A 92 -17.65 0.23 1.51
CA MET A 92 -18.16 -0.57 2.63
C MET A 92 -18.81 0.31 3.70
N ASP A 93 -18.24 1.47 4.02
CA ASP A 93 -18.80 2.40 4.99
C ASP A 93 -20.15 3.02 4.52
N MET A 94 -20.40 3.03 3.21
CA MET A 94 -21.71 3.38 2.63
C MET A 94 -22.75 2.23 2.66
N GLY A 95 -22.45 1.12 3.34
CA GLY A 95 -23.35 -0.03 3.47
C GLY A 95 -23.33 -0.99 2.25
N HIS A 96 -22.35 -0.84 1.36
CA HIS A 96 -22.16 -1.74 0.22
C HIS A 96 -21.03 -2.73 0.51
N LEU A 97 -21.05 -3.91 -0.13
CA LEU A 97 -20.01 -4.95 0.02
C LEU A 97 -19.89 -5.56 1.44
N GLU A 98 -20.91 -5.44 2.30
CA GLU A 98 -20.92 -5.97 3.66
C GLU A 98 -21.06 -7.49 3.72
N GLU A 99 -21.66 -8.10 2.71
CA GLU A 99 -21.78 -9.55 2.64
C GLU A 99 -20.39 -10.21 2.51
N LYS A 100 -20.23 -11.36 3.17
CA LYS A 100 -18.96 -12.11 3.15
C LYS A 100 -18.46 -12.42 1.74
N THR A 101 -19.36 -12.71 0.81
CA THR A 101 -19.03 -13.04 -0.59
C THR A 101 -18.57 -11.81 -1.36
N THR A 102 -19.33 -10.73 -1.34
CA THR A 102 -19.03 -9.49 -2.05
C THR A 102 -17.80 -8.81 -1.49
N GLY A 103 -17.64 -8.73 -0.16
CA GLY A 103 -16.45 -8.20 0.50
C GLY A 103 -15.19 -9.01 0.22
N ARG A 104 -15.32 -10.35 0.08
CA ARG A 104 -14.20 -11.22 -0.34
C ARG A 104 -13.79 -10.95 -1.78
N VAL A 105 -14.76 -10.90 -2.71
CA VAL A 105 -14.50 -10.62 -4.13
C VAL A 105 -13.86 -9.25 -4.30
N ALA A 106 -14.41 -8.21 -3.68
CA ALA A 106 -13.83 -6.87 -3.71
C ALA A 106 -12.38 -6.84 -3.19
N SER A 107 -12.08 -7.61 -2.13
CA SER A 107 -10.71 -7.71 -1.61
C SER A 107 -9.75 -8.40 -2.58
N ILE A 108 -10.20 -9.45 -3.28
CA ILE A 108 -9.42 -10.12 -4.33
C ILE A 108 -9.14 -9.14 -5.48
N VAL A 109 -10.15 -8.41 -5.94
CA VAL A 109 -10.01 -7.43 -7.03
C VAL A 109 -8.99 -6.34 -6.65
N VAL A 110 -9.08 -5.78 -5.45
CA VAL A 110 -8.13 -4.78 -4.97
C VAL A 110 -6.70 -5.32 -4.91
N LEU A 111 -6.51 -6.56 -4.44
CA LEU A 111 -5.19 -7.19 -4.40
C LEU A 111 -4.62 -7.42 -5.81
N LEU A 112 -5.43 -7.93 -6.74
CA LEU A 112 -5.00 -8.17 -8.12
C LEU A 112 -4.66 -6.86 -8.83
N LEU A 113 -5.50 -5.83 -8.71
CA LEU A 113 -5.24 -4.49 -9.26
C LEU A 113 -3.99 -3.86 -8.63
N GLY A 114 -3.79 -4.03 -7.32
CA GLY A 114 -2.59 -3.57 -6.62
C GLY A 114 -1.32 -4.22 -7.15
N ILE A 115 -1.32 -5.54 -7.35
CA ILE A 115 -0.19 -6.28 -7.92
C ILE A 115 0.07 -5.82 -9.37
N ALA A 116 -0.97 -5.75 -10.21
CA ALA A 116 -0.85 -5.29 -11.58
C ALA A 116 -0.30 -3.86 -11.65
N GLY A 117 -0.80 -2.96 -10.81
CA GLY A 117 -0.31 -1.59 -10.71
C GLY A 117 1.16 -1.53 -10.28
N ALA A 118 1.57 -2.32 -9.28
CA ALA A 118 2.97 -2.38 -8.85
C ALA A 118 3.91 -2.88 -9.95
N ILE A 119 3.49 -3.87 -10.74
CA ILE A 119 4.25 -4.37 -11.88
C ILE A 119 4.38 -3.28 -12.96
N LEU A 120 3.26 -2.64 -13.34
CA LEU A 120 3.27 -1.59 -14.36
C LEU A 120 4.14 -0.40 -13.95
N MET A 121 4.04 0.03 -12.69
CA MET A 121 4.90 1.10 -12.16
C MET A 121 6.35 0.68 -12.10
N GLY A 122 6.64 -0.59 -11.80
CA GLY A 122 8.00 -1.13 -11.83
C GLY A 122 8.61 -1.08 -13.23
N VAL A 123 7.87 -1.50 -14.24
CA VAL A 123 8.30 -1.39 -15.65
C VAL A 123 8.54 0.07 -16.03
N TRP A 124 7.64 0.98 -15.63
CA TRP A 124 7.77 2.40 -15.99
C TRP A 124 8.93 3.11 -15.28
N VAL A 125 9.20 2.77 -14.01
CA VAL A 125 10.21 3.47 -13.19
C VAL A 125 11.60 2.85 -13.35
N LEU A 126 11.70 1.52 -13.58
CA LEU A 126 12.96 0.78 -13.54
C LEU A 126 13.49 0.38 -14.94
N CYS A 127 12.65 0.46 -15.98
CA CYS A 127 13.03 0.17 -17.38
C CYS A 127 12.96 1.42 -18.24
#